data_d91c64b0c574950aee78e56ded09644b
#
_entry.id   d91c64b0c574950aee78e56ded09644b
#
_cell.length_a   1.000
_cell.length_b   1.000
_cell.length_c   1.000
_cell.angle_alpha   90.00
_cell.angle_beta   90.00
_cell.angle_gamma   90.00
#
_symmetry.space_group_name_H-M   'P 1'
#
loop_
_entity.id
_entity.type
_entity.pdbx_description
1 polymer ?
#
loop_
_entity_poly.entity_id
_entity_poly.type
_entity_poly.pdbx_seq_one_letter_code
_entity_poly.pdbx_strand_id
1 'polypeptide(L)'
;MVNLNKLKIISLIGVFLAFSVVALGAWTRLVDAGLGCPDWPGCYGFVWMPTTESEISQANALYPEREFEVEKAIPEVVHRYFAGSLGLLIIGIFAMSFFLKPRNNLVTKLSGALTLLVLFQSTFGYLTVSLKLWPQIVSIHLLGGFATTTLLFLIYVKLKELNEGSKNLYQMSSSSKIFLNWAFPILII
;
A
#
# COMPACT_ATOMS: atom_id res chain seq x y z
N MET A 1 4.46 -24.03 11.74
CA MET A 1 5.42 -24.01 10.62
C MET A 1 4.75 -23.38 9.42
N VAL A 2 5.36 -22.38 8.80
CA VAL A 2 4.83 -21.72 7.61
C VAL A 2 5.40 -22.39 6.36
N ASN A 3 4.52 -22.75 5.42
CA ASN A 3 4.89 -23.35 4.14
C ASN A 3 5.26 -22.24 3.15
N LEU A 4 6.34 -22.43 2.37
CA LEU A 4 6.79 -21.53 1.30
C LEU A 4 5.66 -21.15 0.33
N ASN A 5 4.86 -22.14 -0.08
CA ASN A 5 3.77 -21.89 -1.02
C ASN A 5 2.68 -20.96 -0.44
N LYS A 6 2.35 -21.11 0.84
CA LYS A 6 1.39 -20.20 1.51
C LYS A 6 1.91 -18.78 1.55
N LEU A 7 3.16 -18.58 1.97
CA LEU A 7 3.75 -17.24 2.04
C LEU A 7 3.90 -16.61 0.63
N LYS A 8 4.24 -17.41 -0.39
CA LYS A 8 4.26 -16.99 -1.80
C LYS A 8 2.89 -16.47 -2.27
N ILE A 9 1.81 -17.21 -1.99
CA ILE A 9 0.45 -16.81 -2.38
C ILE A 9 0.03 -15.53 -1.66
N ILE A 10 0.29 -15.43 -0.35
CA ILE A 10 -0.03 -14.24 0.46
C ILE A 10 0.74 -13.01 -0.08
N SER A 11 2.02 -13.19 -0.43
CA SER A 11 2.81 -12.10 -1.02
C SER A 11 2.27 -11.67 -2.39
N LEU A 12 1.80 -12.60 -3.22
CA LEU A 12 1.16 -12.28 -4.49
C LEU A 12 -0.14 -11.50 -4.30
N ILE A 13 -0.98 -11.92 -3.35
CA ILE A 13 -2.19 -11.17 -2.96
C ILE A 13 -1.80 -9.77 -2.53
N GLY A 14 -0.72 -9.64 -1.73
CA GLY A 14 -0.17 -8.36 -1.32
C GLY A 14 0.23 -7.46 -2.49
N VAL A 15 0.83 -8.01 -3.55
CA VAL A 15 1.19 -7.26 -4.76
C VAL A 15 -0.06 -6.66 -5.42
N PHE A 16 -1.10 -7.47 -5.62
CA PHE A 16 -2.35 -6.99 -6.21
C PHE A 16 -3.04 -5.95 -5.32
N LEU A 17 -3.05 -6.18 -4.01
CA LEU A 17 -3.62 -5.23 -3.06
C LEU A 17 -2.83 -3.92 -3.04
N ALA A 18 -1.50 -3.95 -3.08
CA ALA A 18 -0.65 -2.76 -3.14
C ALA A 18 -0.89 -1.96 -4.43
N PHE A 19 -1.01 -2.64 -5.57
CA PHE A 19 -1.37 -2.00 -6.82
C PHE A 19 -2.74 -1.32 -6.74
N SER A 20 -3.74 -1.98 -6.15
CA SER A 20 -5.08 -1.40 -5.93
C SER A 20 -5.02 -0.17 -5.01
N VAL A 21 -4.21 -0.22 -3.94
CA VAL A 21 -4.02 0.92 -3.02
C VAL A 21 -3.43 2.12 -3.76
N VAL A 22 -2.37 1.90 -4.58
CA VAL A 22 -1.76 2.98 -5.37
C VAL A 22 -2.76 3.55 -6.38
N ALA A 23 -3.52 2.70 -7.07
CA ALA A 23 -4.53 3.13 -8.03
C ALA A 23 -5.67 3.93 -7.36
N LEU A 24 -6.16 3.47 -6.19
CA LEU A 24 -7.17 4.18 -5.41
C LEU A 24 -6.64 5.53 -4.93
N GLY A 25 -5.40 5.62 -4.44
CA GLY A 25 -4.79 6.89 -4.04
C GLY A 25 -4.64 7.87 -5.20
N ALA A 26 -4.23 7.38 -6.38
CA ALA A 26 -4.18 8.19 -7.59
C ALA A 26 -5.59 8.67 -8.01
N TRP A 27 -6.59 7.78 -7.96
CA TRP A 27 -7.97 8.15 -8.25
C TRP A 27 -8.49 9.20 -7.27
N THR A 28 -8.28 9.04 -5.96
CA THR A 28 -8.64 10.03 -4.93
C THR A 28 -8.07 11.41 -5.29
N ARG A 29 -6.86 11.47 -5.82
CA ARG A 29 -6.25 12.74 -6.26
C ARG A 29 -6.87 13.29 -7.53
N LEU A 30 -7.20 12.43 -8.50
CA LEU A 30 -7.78 12.83 -9.80
C LEU A 30 -9.21 13.38 -9.67
N VAL A 31 -9.99 12.90 -8.70
CA VAL A 31 -11.36 13.37 -8.44
C VAL A 31 -11.43 14.48 -7.38
N ASP A 32 -10.28 15.08 -7.05
CA ASP A 32 -10.15 16.14 -6.02
C ASP A 32 -10.73 15.76 -4.64
N ALA A 33 -10.63 14.48 -4.29
CA ALA A 33 -11.12 13.89 -3.05
C ALA A 33 -10.04 13.70 -1.97
N GLY A 34 -8.82 14.19 -2.20
CA GLY A 34 -7.68 13.95 -1.31
C GLY A 34 -7.73 14.66 0.05
N LEU A 35 -8.76 15.47 0.27
CA LEU A 35 -9.12 16.08 1.55
C LEU A 35 -10.61 15.90 1.83
N GLY A 36 -11.21 14.80 1.40
CA GLY A 36 -12.60 14.47 1.67
C GLY A 36 -12.89 14.20 3.16
N CYS A 37 -11.83 13.89 3.95
CA CYS A 37 -11.89 13.73 5.39
C CYS A 37 -10.91 14.71 6.06
N PRO A 38 -11.36 15.60 6.95
CA PRO A 38 -10.53 16.62 7.60
C PRO A 38 -9.59 16.05 8.66
N ASP A 39 -9.87 14.86 9.17
CA ASP A 39 -9.17 14.17 10.27
C ASP A 39 -8.54 12.85 9.82
N TRP A 40 -7.75 12.25 10.68
CA TRP A 40 -7.09 10.97 10.47
C TRP A 40 -6.90 10.26 11.84
N PRO A 41 -7.10 8.94 11.96
CA PRO A 41 -7.36 7.94 10.91
C PRO A 41 -8.82 7.85 10.46
N GLY A 42 -9.75 8.44 11.17
CA GLY A 42 -11.18 8.47 10.88
C GLY A 42 -11.56 9.47 9.79
N CYS A 43 -12.86 9.75 9.71
CA CYS A 43 -13.43 10.70 8.78
C CYS A 43 -14.56 11.48 9.48
N TYR A 44 -14.36 12.78 9.70
CA TYR A 44 -15.29 13.67 10.45
C TYR A 44 -15.58 13.19 11.88
N GLY A 45 -14.58 12.61 12.57
CA GLY A 45 -14.72 12.05 13.91
C GLY A 45 -15.33 10.65 13.97
N PHE A 46 -15.69 10.06 12.83
CA PHE A 46 -16.22 8.69 12.75
C PHE A 46 -15.15 7.71 12.29
N VAL A 47 -15.32 6.43 12.66
CA VAL A 47 -14.41 5.36 12.22
C VAL A 47 -14.51 5.17 10.71
N TRP A 48 -15.73 5.20 10.15
CA TRP A 48 -15.99 5.14 8.71
C TRP A 48 -16.18 6.57 8.18
N MET A 49 -17.40 7.00 7.97
CA MET A 49 -17.81 8.35 7.60
C MET A 49 -19.25 8.57 8.06
N PRO A 50 -19.74 9.81 8.18
CA PRO A 50 -21.15 10.08 8.46
C PRO A 50 -22.04 9.41 7.42
N THR A 51 -23.14 8.78 7.86
CA THR A 51 -24.08 8.05 7.02
C THR A 51 -25.52 8.48 7.19
N THR A 52 -25.85 9.09 8.34
CA THR A 52 -27.19 9.61 8.65
C THR A 52 -27.21 11.13 8.66
N GLU A 53 -28.38 11.74 8.48
CA GLU A 53 -28.52 13.21 8.54
C GLU A 53 -28.05 13.78 9.87
N SER A 54 -28.29 13.08 10.97
CA SER A 54 -27.81 13.48 12.30
C SER A 54 -26.28 13.47 12.39
N GLU A 55 -25.62 12.43 11.85
CA GLU A 55 -24.18 12.34 11.82
C GLU A 55 -23.57 13.40 10.90
N ILE A 56 -24.20 13.68 9.75
CA ILE A 56 -23.76 14.74 8.83
C ILE A 56 -23.86 16.11 9.50
N SER A 57 -24.97 16.38 10.20
CA SER A 57 -25.13 17.62 10.96
C SER A 57 -24.06 17.78 12.05
N GLN A 58 -23.75 16.68 12.76
CA GLN A 58 -22.69 16.65 13.76
C GLN A 58 -21.31 16.87 13.13
N ALA A 59 -21.03 16.22 12.00
CA ALA A 59 -19.79 16.37 11.24
C ALA A 59 -19.57 17.82 10.82
N ASN A 60 -20.59 18.46 10.23
CA ASN A 60 -20.52 19.84 9.78
C ASN A 60 -20.39 20.85 10.97
N ALA A 61 -20.95 20.50 12.12
CA ALA A 61 -20.76 21.30 13.34
C ALA A 61 -19.33 21.19 13.92
N LEU A 62 -18.69 20.01 13.81
CA LEU A 62 -17.31 19.77 14.26
C LEU A 62 -16.26 20.38 13.32
N TYR A 63 -16.56 20.43 12.02
CA TYR A 63 -15.63 20.90 10.97
C TYR A 63 -16.30 21.97 10.10
N PRO A 64 -16.62 23.15 10.65
CA PRO A 64 -17.39 24.20 9.96
C PRO A 64 -16.67 24.77 8.72
N GLU A 65 -15.35 24.64 8.65
CA GLU A 65 -14.56 25.07 7.49
C GLU A 65 -14.63 24.06 6.33
N ARG A 66 -15.26 22.91 6.52
CA ARG A 66 -15.37 21.85 5.51
C ARG A 66 -16.67 21.08 5.68
N GLU A 67 -17.64 21.39 4.88
CA GLU A 67 -18.89 20.62 4.83
C GLU A 67 -18.64 19.19 4.31
N PHE A 68 -19.41 18.25 4.84
CA PHE A 68 -19.33 16.85 4.43
C PHE A 68 -19.86 16.65 3.01
N GLU A 69 -19.01 16.14 2.13
CA GLU A 69 -19.32 15.74 0.77
C GLU A 69 -19.07 14.25 0.60
N VAL A 70 -20.11 13.44 0.50
CA VAL A 70 -20.02 11.97 0.40
C VAL A 70 -19.16 11.54 -0.79
N GLU A 71 -19.26 12.24 -1.92
CA GLU A 71 -18.51 11.95 -3.15
C GLU A 71 -16.99 12.13 -2.98
N LYS A 72 -16.56 13.00 -2.07
CA LYS A 72 -15.15 13.18 -1.72
C LYS A 72 -14.71 12.28 -0.57
N ALA A 73 -15.60 12.01 0.39
CA ALA A 73 -15.28 11.17 1.54
C ALA A 73 -15.07 9.69 1.13
N ILE A 74 -15.92 9.13 0.25
CA ILE A 74 -15.87 7.72 -0.17
C ILE A 74 -14.49 7.34 -0.75
N PRO A 75 -13.94 8.02 -1.78
CA PRO A 75 -12.65 7.64 -2.34
C PRO A 75 -11.53 7.62 -1.30
N GLU A 76 -11.50 8.61 -0.42
CA GLU A 76 -10.47 8.74 0.60
C GLU A 76 -10.60 7.66 1.68
N VAL A 77 -11.80 7.43 2.20
CA VAL A 77 -12.05 6.40 3.22
C VAL A 77 -11.73 5.01 2.66
N VAL A 78 -12.20 4.69 1.46
CA VAL A 78 -11.91 3.41 0.81
C VAL A 78 -10.40 3.21 0.65
N HIS A 79 -9.67 4.22 0.16
CA HIS A 79 -8.21 4.16 0.06
C HIS A 79 -7.55 3.87 1.41
N ARG A 80 -7.96 4.55 2.49
CA ARG A 80 -7.42 4.34 3.85
C ARG A 80 -7.63 2.91 4.35
N TYR A 81 -8.82 2.34 4.15
CA TYR A 81 -9.11 0.97 4.58
C TYR A 81 -8.32 -0.08 3.79
N PHE A 82 -8.19 0.10 2.48
CA PHE A 82 -7.36 -0.76 1.66
C PHE A 82 -5.87 -0.65 2.06
N ALA A 83 -5.38 0.55 2.34
CA ALA A 83 -4.02 0.79 2.82
C ALA A 83 -3.77 0.17 4.20
N GLY A 84 -4.73 0.29 5.12
CA GLY A 84 -4.67 -0.35 6.44
C GLY A 84 -4.63 -1.88 6.33
N SER A 85 -5.49 -2.45 5.48
CA SER A 85 -5.52 -3.90 5.21
C SER A 85 -4.19 -4.39 4.61
N LEU A 86 -3.60 -3.63 3.68
CA LEU A 86 -2.27 -3.90 3.13
C LEU A 86 -1.19 -3.86 4.22
N GLY A 87 -1.24 -2.86 5.10
CA GLY A 87 -0.30 -2.74 6.22
C GLY A 87 -0.34 -3.96 7.14
N LEU A 88 -1.54 -4.40 7.54
CA LEU A 88 -1.72 -5.61 8.36
C LEU A 88 -1.22 -6.88 7.64
N LEU A 89 -1.47 -7.01 6.33
CA LEU A 89 -0.99 -8.12 5.54
C LEU A 89 0.55 -8.14 5.49
N ILE A 90 1.21 -6.98 5.33
CA ILE A 90 2.67 -6.85 5.30
C ILE A 90 3.28 -7.22 6.65
N ILE A 91 2.71 -6.76 7.76
CA ILE A 91 3.12 -7.17 9.11
C ILE A 91 2.98 -8.68 9.28
N GLY A 92 1.88 -9.25 8.77
CA GLY A 92 1.66 -10.71 8.75
C GLY A 92 2.73 -11.46 7.95
N ILE A 93 3.11 -10.98 6.76
CA ILE A 93 4.21 -11.55 5.95
C ILE A 93 5.52 -11.51 6.74
N PHE A 94 5.83 -10.40 7.39
CA PHE A 94 7.05 -10.29 8.20
C PHE A 94 7.04 -11.27 9.37
N ALA A 95 5.96 -11.33 10.14
CA ALA A 95 5.81 -12.29 11.24
C ALA A 95 5.94 -13.76 10.75
N MET A 96 5.28 -14.09 9.63
CA MET A 96 5.34 -15.43 9.05
C MET A 96 6.73 -15.79 8.54
N SER A 97 7.55 -14.83 8.12
CA SER A 97 8.91 -15.06 7.61
C SER A 97 9.84 -15.69 8.66
N PHE A 98 9.62 -15.45 9.95
CA PHE A 98 10.39 -16.07 11.03
C PHE A 98 10.10 -17.56 11.20
N PHE A 99 8.90 -18.00 10.83
CA PHE A 99 8.44 -19.39 10.94
C PHE A 99 8.56 -20.18 9.64
N LEU A 100 9.19 -19.57 8.62
CA LEU A 100 9.42 -20.19 7.31
C LEU A 100 10.39 -21.37 7.41
N LYS A 101 10.09 -22.47 6.72
CA LYS A 101 11.00 -23.62 6.61
C LYS A 101 11.15 -24.06 5.15
N PRO A 102 12.39 -24.15 4.62
CA PRO A 102 13.65 -23.73 5.24
C PRO A 102 13.72 -22.22 5.48
N ARG A 103 14.35 -21.79 6.57
CA ARG A 103 14.50 -20.37 6.90
C ARG A 103 15.30 -19.64 5.83
N ASN A 104 14.83 -18.48 5.41
CA ASN A 104 15.52 -17.62 4.47
C ASN A 104 15.70 -16.21 5.04
N ASN A 105 16.94 -15.88 5.41
CA ASN A 105 17.26 -14.59 6.03
C ASN A 105 17.00 -13.39 5.08
N LEU A 106 17.11 -13.57 3.76
CA LEU A 106 16.81 -12.50 2.81
C LEU A 106 15.33 -12.15 2.81
N VAL A 107 14.44 -13.16 2.78
CA VAL A 107 12.98 -12.94 2.88
C VAL A 107 12.63 -12.21 4.18
N THR A 108 13.22 -12.61 5.31
CA THR A 108 12.98 -11.94 6.60
C THR A 108 13.49 -10.49 6.59
N LYS A 109 14.67 -10.21 6.01
CA LYS A 109 15.20 -8.84 5.90
C LYS A 109 14.36 -7.97 4.98
N LEU A 110 13.95 -8.48 3.81
CA LEU A 110 13.11 -7.75 2.86
C LEU A 110 11.73 -7.45 3.45
N SER A 111 11.09 -8.41 4.11
CA SER A 111 9.79 -8.18 4.75
C SER A 111 9.89 -7.24 5.96
N GLY A 112 10.99 -7.24 6.70
CA GLY A 112 11.25 -6.25 7.74
C GLY A 112 11.43 -4.84 7.18
N ALA A 113 12.23 -4.68 6.13
CA ALA A 113 12.40 -3.40 5.43
C ALA A 113 11.06 -2.89 4.86
N LEU A 114 10.26 -3.79 4.29
CA LEU A 114 8.93 -3.47 3.80
C LEU A 114 7.99 -3.01 4.93
N THR A 115 8.04 -3.66 6.08
CA THR A 115 7.25 -3.24 7.26
C THR A 115 7.65 -1.83 7.73
N LEU A 116 8.94 -1.53 7.80
CA LEU A 116 9.41 -0.18 8.11
C LEU A 116 8.94 0.85 7.07
N LEU A 117 9.00 0.51 5.79
CA LEU A 117 8.51 1.37 4.72
C LEU A 117 7.00 1.65 4.87
N VAL A 118 6.19 0.65 5.22
CA VAL A 118 4.74 0.82 5.40
C VAL A 118 4.41 1.69 6.61
N LEU A 119 5.16 1.58 7.71
CA LEU A 119 5.03 2.49 8.85
C LEU A 119 5.35 3.94 8.43
N PHE A 120 6.41 4.13 7.65
CA PHE A 120 6.74 5.42 7.05
C PHE A 120 5.61 5.92 6.14
N GLN A 121 5.07 5.06 5.27
CA GLN A 121 3.93 5.40 4.40
C GLN A 121 2.68 5.81 5.20
N SER A 122 2.39 5.17 6.32
CA SER A 122 1.29 5.54 7.21
C SER A 122 1.47 6.97 7.76
N THR A 123 2.69 7.33 8.17
CA THR A 123 3.03 8.69 8.59
C THR A 123 2.83 9.70 7.46
N PHE A 124 3.28 9.37 6.25
CA PHE A 124 3.09 10.25 5.08
C PHE A 124 1.61 10.35 4.68
N GLY A 125 0.83 9.27 4.82
CA GLY A 125 -0.62 9.32 4.64
C GLY A 125 -1.29 10.31 5.60
N TYR A 126 -0.91 10.32 6.87
CA TYR A 126 -1.34 11.34 7.83
C TYR A 126 -0.90 12.75 7.41
N LEU A 127 0.36 12.92 6.98
CA LEU A 127 0.90 14.21 6.57
C LEU A 127 0.22 14.77 5.30
N THR A 128 -0.30 13.93 4.40
CA THR A 128 -1.06 14.41 3.23
C THR A 128 -2.31 15.18 3.67
N VAL A 129 -2.97 14.76 4.73
CA VAL A 129 -4.16 15.43 5.28
C VAL A 129 -3.76 16.65 6.10
N SER A 130 -2.87 16.48 7.08
CA SER A 130 -2.48 17.55 8.03
C SER A 130 -1.78 18.74 7.37
N LEU A 131 -1.03 18.50 6.27
CA LEU A 131 -0.36 19.53 5.47
C LEU A 131 -1.15 19.92 4.20
N LYS A 132 -2.47 19.60 4.18
CA LYS A 132 -3.40 20.02 3.12
C LYS A 132 -2.86 19.73 1.71
N LEU A 133 -2.44 18.48 1.46
CA LEU A 133 -1.91 17.97 0.19
C LEU A 133 -0.65 18.70 -0.31
N TRP A 134 0.25 19.09 0.60
CA TRP A 134 1.51 19.69 0.19
C TRP A 134 2.22 18.82 -0.88
N PRO A 135 2.54 19.36 -2.09
CA PRO A 135 2.92 18.55 -3.25
C PRO A 135 4.09 17.60 -3.02
N GLN A 136 5.10 18.02 -2.24
CA GLN A 136 6.27 17.20 -1.93
C GLN A 136 5.88 15.98 -1.09
N ILE A 137 4.98 16.15 -0.11
CA ILE A 137 4.49 15.07 0.75
C ILE A 137 3.70 14.05 -0.09
N VAL A 138 2.81 14.54 -0.96
CA VAL A 138 2.02 13.68 -1.86
C VAL A 138 2.94 12.89 -2.79
N SER A 139 3.97 13.55 -3.37
CA SER A 139 4.93 12.89 -4.26
C SER A 139 5.75 11.82 -3.56
N ILE A 140 6.24 12.09 -2.34
CA ILE A 140 6.99 11.12 -1.54
C ILE A 140 6.10 9.94 -1.16
N HIS A 141 4.84 10.21 -0.78
CA HIS A 141 3.87 9.16 -0.46
C HIS A 141 3.59 8.26 -1.67
N LEU A 142 3.41 8.82 -2.85
CA LEU A 142 3.20 8.07 -4.10
C LEU A 142 4.42 7.21 -4.45
N LEU A 143 5.63 7.78 -4.42
CA LEU A 143 6.88 7.05 -4.68
C LEU A 143 7.09 5.90 -3.69
N GLY A 144 6.78 6.13 -2.43
CA GLY A 144 6.82 5.08 -1.41
C GLY A 144 5.76 3.98 -1.64
N GLY A 145 4.59 4.31 -2.19
CA GLY A 145 3.60 3.33 -2.64
C GLY A 145 4.14 2.42 -3.75
N PHE A 146 4.82 2.97 -4.75
CA PHE A 146 5.52 2.19 -5.79
C PHE A 146 6.65 1.34 -5.20
N ALA A 147 7.44 1.89 -4.27
CA ALA A 147 8.49 1.13 -3.59
C ALA A 147 7.90 -0.05 -2.78
N THR A 148 6.77 0.15 -2.10
CA THR A 148 6.03 -0.90 -1.38
C THR A 148 5.61 -2.02 -2.32
N THR A 149 5.01 -1.68 -3.47
CA THR A 149 4.59 -2.65 -4.49
C THR A 149 5.79 -3.42 -5.04
N THR A 150 6.89 -2.72 -5.34
CA THR A 150 8.13 -3.32 -5.86
C THR A 150 8.76 -4.29 -4.84
N LEU A 151 8.86 -3.92 -3.57
CA LEU A 151 9.41 -4.79 -2.52
C LEU A 151 8.53 -6.03 -2.29
N LEU A 152 7.20 -5.89 -2.32
CA LEU A 152 6.29 -7.03 -2.27
C LEU A 152 6.50 -7.99 -3.44
N PHE A 153 6.66 -7.45 -4.64
CA PHE A 153 6.93 -8.24 -5.83
C PHE A 153 8.27 -8.96 -5.74
N LEU A 154 9.31 -8.31 -5.24
CA LEU A 154 10.62 -8.93 -5.01
C LEU A 154 10.55 -10.08 -3.99
N ILE A 155 9.78 -9.90 -2.90
CA ILE A 155 9.53 -10.97 -1.92
C ILE A 155 8.81 -12.14 -2.58
N TYR A 156 7.78 -11.88 -3.37
CA TYR A 156 7.05 -12.90 -4.13
C TYR A 156 7.97 -13.68 -5.07
N VAL A 157 8.79 -12.98 -5.87
CA VAL A 157 9.74 -13.60 -6.80
C VAL A 157 10.75 -14.47 -6.06
N LYS A 158 11.28 -13.98 -4.92
CA LYS A 158 12.21 -14.77 -4.10
C LYS A 158 11.56 -16.02 -3.52
N LEU A 159 10.34 -15.92 -3.04
CA LEU A 159 9.58 -17.07 -2.54
C LEU A 159 9.22 -18.06 -3.65
N LYS A 160 8.95 -17.58 -4.86
CA LYS A 160 8.73 -18.41 -6.05
C LYS A 160 10.01 -19.18 -6.41
N GLU A 161 11.16 -18.51 -6.44
CA GLU A 161 12.46 -19.14 -6.68
C GLU A 161 12.75 -20.25 -5.67
N LEU A 162 12.51 -20.00 -4.37
CA LEU A 162 12.72 -20.97 -3.30
C LEU A 162 11.77 -22.18 -3.38
N ASN A 163 10.55 -21.95 -3.87
CA ASN A 163 9.52 -23.00 -3.95
C ASN A 163 9.67 -23.91 -5.18
N GLU A 164 10.09 -23.35 -6.31
CA GLU A 164 10.15 -24.03 -7.62
C GLU A 164 11.57 -24.52 -7.97
N GLY A 165 12.57 -24.12 -7.19
CA GLY A 165 13.98 -24.38 -7.44
C GLY A 165 14.57 -23.45 -8.50
N SER A 166 15.87 -23.17 -8.38
CA SER A 166 16.59 -22.19 -9.23
C SER A 166 16.62 -22.55 -10.72
N LYS A 167 16.39 -23.81 -11.08
CA LYS A 167 16.53 -24.29 -12.46
C LYS A 167 15.46 -23.77 -13.42
N ASN A 168 14.26 -23.45 -12.97
CA ASN A 168 13.15 -23.02 -13.83
C ASN A 168 13.07 -21.51 -14.06
N LEU A 169 13.71 -20.68 -13.23
CA LEU A 169 13.69 -19.23 -13.37
C LEU A 169 14.76 -18.69 -14.33
N TYR A 170 15.81 -19.46 -14.61
CA TYR A 170 16.89 -19.05 -15.53
C TYR A 170 16.55 -19.15 -17.02
N GLN A 171 15.40 -19.74 -17.36
CA GLN A 171 14.84 -19.67 -18.72
C GLN A 171 13.93 -18.44 -18.89
N MET A 172 14.37 -17.28 -18.41
CA MET A 172 13.75 -16.04 -18.86
C MET A 172 14.06 -15.87 -20.34
N SER A 173 13.02 -15.83 -21.16
CA SER A 173 13.11 -15.50 -22.58
C SER A 173 13.99 -14.26 -22.79
N SER A 174 14.76 -14.21 -23.85
CA SER A 174 15.53 -13.03 -24.25
C SER A 174 14.68 -11.75 -24.25
N SER A 175 13.41 -11.86 -24.61
CA SER A 175 12.43 -10.76 -24.56
C SER A 175 12.20 -10.21 -23.15
N SER A 176 12.17 -11.05 -22.10
CA SER A 176 11.98 -10.61 -20.72
C SER A 176 13.22 -9.90 -20.16
N LYS A 177 14.42 -10.29 -20.60
CA LYS A 177 15.67 -9.59 -20.24
C LYS A 177 15.73 -8.20 -20.89
N ILE A 178 15.30 -8.09 -22.15
CA ILE A 178 15.21 -6.83 -22.88
C ILE A 178 14.20 -5.90 -22.18
N PHE A 179 13.03 -6.41 -21.81
CA PHE A 179 12.00 -5.63 -21.09
C PHE A 179 12.53 -5.09 -19.76
N LEU A 180 13.20 -5.90 -18.93
CA LEU A 180 13.78 -5.46 -17.67
C LEU A 180 14.87 -4.39 -17.87
N ASN A 181 15.72 -4.55 -18.88
CA ASN A 181 16.77 -3.57 -19.17
C ASN A 181 16.21 -2.22 -19.67
N TRP A 182 15.03 -2.20 -20.28
CA TRP A 182 14.38 -0.97 -20.72
C TRP A 182 13.42 -0.37 -19.68
N ALA A 183 12.81 -1.19 -18.86
CA ALA A 183 11.90 -0.72 -17.81
C ALA A 183 12.63 0.01 -16.66
N PHE A 184 13.86 -0.38 -16.33
CA PHE A 184 14.64 0.23 -15.26
C PHE A 184 15.00 1.71 -15.52
N PRO A 185 15.49 2.12 -16.72
CA PRO A 185 15.77 3.52 -17.01
C PRO A 185 14.52 4.41 -17.06
N ILE A 186 13.35 3.87 -17.46
CA ILE A 186 12.08 4.62 -17.54
C ILE A 186 11.52 4.95 -16.15
N LEU A 187 11.86 4.15 -15.13
CA LEU A 187 11.43 4.39 -13.73
C LEU A 187 12.30 5.42 -12.99
N ILE A 188 13.41 5.87 -13.60
CA ILE A 188 14.37 6.81 -12.99
C ILE A 188 14.24 8.23 -13.59
N ILE A 189 13.48 8.40 -14.67
CA ILE A 189 13.14 9.68 -15.28
C ILE A 189 11.79 10.17 -14.78
#